data_e0484eb46c870c2cd1627c000e79d56d
#
_entry.id   e0484eb46c870c2cd1627c000e79d56d
#
_cell.length_a   1.000
_cell.length_b   1.000
_cell.length_c   1.000
_cell.angle_alpha   90.00
_cell.angle_beta   90.00
_cell.angle_gamma   90.00
#
_symmetry.space_group_name_H-M   'P 1'
#
loop_
_entity.id
_entity.type
_entity.pdbx_description
1 polymer ?
#
loop_
_entity_poly.entity_id
_entity_poly.type
_entity_poly.pdbx_seq_one_letter_code
_entity_poly.pdbx_strand_id
1 'polypeptide(L)'
;AMLSYRHYNGYAITQRRDKAFVPLSTETTYAADNYQRYQGLKLTKRFNALCYYRLTQSMDSHDVGRNRNSVAEALKLITAKTLVIGITSDVLYPITEQEFLQQTIPDAQLITITSEFGHDGFLLEYEKIETALKEFINNKKSSHLKIVNQ
;
A
#
# COMPACT_ATOMS: atom_id res chain seq x y z
N ALA A 1 1.89 1.18 13.92
CA ALA A 1 0.95 1.04 12.81
C ALA A 1 0.72 2.36 12.08
N MET A 2 0.36 3.44 12.77
CA MET A 2 0.03 4.72 12.10
C MET A 2 1.21 5.35 11.34
N LEU A 3 2.43 5.26 11.86
CA LEU A 3 3.63 5.79 11.20
C LEU A 3 4.03 4.98 9.96
N SER A 4 3.68 3.70 9.89
CA SER A 4 3.95 2.87 8.72
C SER A 4 3.00 3.12 7.56
N TYR A 5 1.80 3.63 7.80
CA TYR A 5 0.87 3.99 6.72
C TYR A 5 1.15 5.35 6.09
N ARG A 6 1.78 6.26 6.83
CA ARG A 6 2.05 7.62 6.37
C ARG A 6 3.54 7.92 6.39
N HIS A 7 4.00 8.62 5.38
CA HIS A 7 5.33 9.18 5.41
C HIS A 7 5.46 10.22 6.53
N TYR A 8 6.64 10.29 7.14
CA TYR A 8 6.92 11.18 8.28
C TYR A 8 6.53 12.63 8.02
N ASN A 9 6.85 13.18 6.85
CA ASN A 9 6.53 14.56 6.49
C ASN A 9 5.02 14.81 6.44
N GLY A 10 4.25 13.92 5.82
CA GLY A 10 2.79 14.03 5.77
C GLY A 10 2.16 13.98 7.16
N TYR A 11 2.67 13.10 8.03
CA TYR A 11 2.21 13.03 9.42
C TYR A 11 2.55 14.30 10.20
N ALA A 12 3.77 14.84 10.05
CA ALA A 12 4.20 16.06 10.72
C ALA A 12 3.37 17.29 10.30
N ILE A 13 2.92 17.36 9.04
CA ILE A 13 2.08 18.45 8.54
C ILE A 13 0.67 18.37 9.11
N THR A 14 0.07 17.17 9.16
CA THR A 14 -1.33 16.98 9.54
C THR A 14 -1.56 16.84 11.05
N GLN A 15 -0.54 16.44 11.81
CA GLN A 15 -0.63 16.12 13.24
C GLN A 15 0.19 17.08 14.10
N ARG A 16 0.13 18.37 13.77
CA ARG A 16 0.82 19.42 14.53
C ARG A 16 0.24 19.58 15.93
N ARG A 17 1.02 20.19 16.82
CA ARG A 17 0.58 20.65 18.12
C ARG A 17 -0.64 21.55 17.97
N ASP A 18 -1.69 21.30 18.73
CA ASP A 18 -2.86 22.14 18.75
C ASP A 18 -2.50 23.52 19.31
N LYS A 19 -3.06 24.59 18.74
CA LYS A 19 -2.74 25.97 19.15
C LYS A 19 -3.29 26.31 20.53
N ALA A 20 -4.31 25.59 21.00
CA ALA A 20 -4.92 25.77 22.32
C ALA A 20 -4.18 24.93 23.37
N PHE A 21 -3.01 25.37 23.81
CA PHE A 21 -2.34 24.78 24.95
C PHE A 21 -3.09 25.15 26.23
N VAL A 22 -3.75 24.19 26.85
CA VAL A 22 -4.34 24.32 28.19
C VAL A 22 -3.41 23.64 29.20
N PRO A 23 -2.62 24.41 29.97
CA PRO A 23 -1.79 23.84 31.02
C PRO A 23 -2.66 23.11 32.05
N LEU A 24 -2.26 21.93 32.51
CA LEU A 24 -2.92 21.15 33.57
C LEU A 24 -4.24 20.44 33.19
N SER A 25 -4.61 20.37 31.92
CA SER A 25 -5.68 19.47 31.52
C SER A 25 -5.17 18.03 31.43
N THR A 26 -5.95 17.08 31.90
CA THR A 26 -5.69 15.64 31.70
C THR A 26 -5.98 15.21 30.26
N GLU A 27 -6.54 16.10 29.46
CA GLU A 27 -6.75 15.91 28.03
C GLU A 27 -5.54 16.44 27.28
N THR A 28 -5.06 15.65 26.35
CA THR A 28 -3.87 16.00 25.58
C THR A 28 -4.21 17.07 24.57
N THR A 29 -3.34 18.05 24.44
CA THR A 29 -3.44 19.18 23.51
C THR A 29 -2.73 18.92 22.19
N TYR A 30 -2.29 17.67 21.97
CA TYR A 30 -1.61 17.30 20.73
C TYR A 30 -2.57 16.65 19.74
N ALA A 31 -2.65 17.19 18.53
CA ALA A 31 -3.45 16.60 17.47
C ALA A 31 -3.07 15.12 17.19
N ALA A 32 -1.79 14.79 17.31
CA ALA A 32 -1.30 13.43 17.17
C ALA A 32 -1.93 12.45 18.18
N ASP A 33 -2.06 12.83 19.45
CA ASP A 33 -2.65 11.98 20.48
C ASP A 33 -4.17 11.81 20.25
N ASN A 34 -4.88 12.90 20.00
CA ASN A 34 -6.31 12.86 19.66
C ASN A 34 -6.58 11.97 18.45
N TYR A 35 -5.75 12.08 17.43
CA TYR A 35 -5.84 11.23 16.25
C TYR A 35 -5.60 9.76 16.57
N GLN A 36 -4.59 9.43 17.37
CA GLN A 36 -4.29 8.05 17.78
C GLN A 36 -5.44 7.46 18.60
N ARG A 37 -5.98 8.20 19.56
CA ARG A 37 -7.16 7.78 20.36
C ARG A 37 -8.38 7.54 19.48
N TYR A 38 -8.65 8.46 18.56
CA TYR A 38 -9.75 8.31 17.59
C TYR A 38 -9.59 7.04 16.74
N GLN A 39 -8.41 6.79 16.20
CA GLN A 39 -8.15 5.59 15.40
C GLN A 39 -8.24 4.30 16.23
N GLY A 40 -7.75 4.32 17.46
CA GLY A 40 -7.90 3.19 18.38
C GLY A 40 -9.37 2.87 18.67
N LEU A 41 -10.18 3.88 18.99
CA LEU A 41 -11.61 3.71 19.21
C LEU A 41 -12.33 3.23 17.94
N LYS A 42 -11.96 3.75 16.78
CA LYS A 42 -12.50 3.32 15.49
C LYS A 42 -12.19 1.85 15.20
N LEU A 43 -10.96 1.40 15.52
CA LEU A 43 -10.56 0.01 15.36
C LEU A 43 -11.39 -0.93 16.24
N THR A 44 -11.58 -0.60 17.52
CA THR A 44 -12.36 -1.44 18.45
C THR A 44 -13.84 -1.56 18.09
N LYS A 45 -14.37 -0.59 17.35
CA LYS A 45 -15.74 -0.66 16.78
C LYS A 45 -15.84 -1.57 15.56
N ARG A 46 -14.73 -1.78 14.84
CA ARG A 46 -14.70 -2.60 13.61
C ARG A 46 -14.32 -4.05 13.86
N PHE A 47 -13.42 -4.28 14.82
CA PHE A 47 -12.85 -5.60 15.08
C PHE A 47 -12.95 -5.91 16.56
N ASN A 48 -13.38 -7.12 16.91
CA ASN A 48 -13.10 -7.66 18.24
C ASN A 48 -11.67 -8.21 18.31
N ALA A 49 -11.14 -8.36 19.52
CA ALA A 49 -9.77 -8.79 19.75
C ALA A 49 -9.44 -10.15 19.13
N LEU A 50 -10.37 -11.10 19.18
CA LEU A 50 -10.16 -12.44 18.61
C LEU A 50 -10.11 -12.38 17.08
N CYS A 51 -11.00 -11.61 16.45
CA CYS A 51 -10.98 -11.42 15.01
C CYS A 51 -9.66 -10.79 14.56
N TYR A 52 -9.21 -9.73 15.22
CA TYR A 52 -7.92 -9.10 14.94
C TYR A 52 -6.76 -10.08 15.06
N TYR A 53 -6.72 -10.84 16.15
CA TYR A 53 -5.70 -11.87 16.38
C TYR A 53 -5.70 -12.95 15.28
N ARG A 54 -6.87 -13.45 14.87
CA ARG A 54 -6.96 -14.45 13.80
C ARG A 54 -6.53 -13.92 12.45
N LEU A 55 -6.84 -12.66 12.14
CA LEU A 55 -6.38 -12.02 10.90
C LEU A 55 -4.86 -11.85 10.89
N THR A 56 -4.24 -11.44 12.01
CA THR A 56 -2.77 -11.36 12.08
C THR A 56 -2.12 -12.73 11.90
N GLN A 57 -2.63 -13.78 12.55
CA GLN A 57 -2.14 -15.14 12.34
C GLN A 57 -2.26 -15.60 10.87
N SER A 58 -3.38 -15.26 10.22
CA SER A 58 -3.59 -15.59 8.80
C SER A 58 -2.58 -14.87 7.90
N MET A 59 -2.31 -13.60 8.16
CA MET A 59 -1.31 -12.81 7.41
C MET A 59 0.10 -13.36 7.63
N ASP A 60 0.49 -13.61 8.89
CA ASP A 60 1.82 -14.12 9.24
C ASP A 60 2.11 -15.50 8.66
N SER A 61 1.06 -16.33 8.51
CA SER A 61 1.17 -17.68 7.94
C SER A 61 1.00 -17.71 6.42
N HIS A 62 0.71 -16.58 5.78
CA HIS A 62 0.54 -16.53 4.34
C HIS A 62 1.86 -16.75 3.60
N ASP A 63 1.86 -17.73 2.71
CA ASP A 63 3.01 -18.08 1.87
C ASP A 63 2.53 -18.59 0.51
N VAL A 64 2.71 -17.79 -0.52
CA VAL A 64 2.35 -18.16 -1.91
C VAL A 64 3.26 -19.25 -2.47
N GLY A 65 4.45 -19.43 -1.90
CA GLY A 65 5.40 -20.48 -2.25
C GLY A 65 5.05 -21.85 -1.68
N ARG A 66 4.10 -21.94 -0.74
CA ARG A 66 3.72 -23.20 -0.09
C ARG A 66 3.28 -24.24 -1.12
N ASN A 67 3.92 -25.38 -1.12
CA ASN A 67 3.73 -26.46 -2.10
C ASN A 67 4.09 -26.10 -3.55
N ARG A 68 4.89 -25.05 -3.76
CA ARG A 68 5.35 -24.57 -5.07
C ARG A 68 6.86 -24.34 -5.15
N ASN A 69 7.64 -24.96 -4.28
CA ASN A 69 9.09 -24.88 -4.11
C ASN A 69 9.60 -23.53 -3.56
N SER A 70 9.08 -22.40 -4.02
CA SER A 70 9.45 -21.07 -3.52
C SER A 70 8.42 -20.02 -3.95
N VAL A 71 8.49 -18.83 -3.35
CA VAL A 71 7.72 -17.66 -3.79
C VAL A 71 8.01 -17.34 -5.26
N ALA A 72 9.29 -17.36 -5.67
CA ALA A 72 9.67 -17.09 -7.05
C ALA A 72 9.05 -18.09 -8.04
N GLU A 73 9.07 -19.39 -7.72
CA GLU A 73 8.43 -20.39 -8.57
C GLU A 73 6.91 -20.23 -8.64
N ALA A 74 6.28 -19.82 -7.55
CA ALA A 74 4.86 -19.51 -7.55
C ALA A 74 4.53 -18.29 -8.46
N LEU A 75 5.33 -17.24 -8.39
CA LEU A 75 5.15 -16.02 -9.19
C LEU A 75 5.36 -16.27 -10.69
N LYS A 76 6.27 -17.16 -11.07
CA LYS A 76 6.47 -17.56 -12.48
C LYS A 76 5.26 -18.25 -13.11
N LEU A 77 4.32 -18.74 -12.31
CA LEU A 77 3.08 -19.35 -12.80
C LEU A 77 2.04 -18.30 -13.24
N ILE A 78 2.27 -17.02 -12.96
CA ILE A 78 1.37 -15.95 -13.38
C ILE A 78 1.52 -15.72 -14.87
N THR A 79 0.47 -16.05 -15.63
CA THR A 79 0.43 -15.88 -17.09
C THR A 79 -0.26 -14.58 -17.53
N ALA A 80 -0.90 -13.89 -16.60
CA ALA A 80 -1.56 -12.63 -16.87
C ALA A 80 -0.54 -11.50 -17.05
N LYS A 81 -0.77 -10.62 -18.01
CA LYS A 81 -0.05 -9.35 -18.11
C LYS A 81 -0.30 -8.55 -16.84
N THR A 82 0.77 -8.18 -16.14
CA THR A 82 0.71 -7.64 -14.80
C THR A 82 1.29 -6.22 -14.74
N LEU A 83 0.55 -5.30 -14.12
CA LEU A 83 1.08 -3.99 -13.74
C LEU A 83 1.32 -3.97 -12.23
N VAL A 84 2.57 -3.73 -11.86
CA VAL A 84 2.99 -3.49 -10.48
C VAL A 84 3.14 -1.98 -10.28
N ILE A 85 2.53 -1.43 -9.25
CA ILE A 85 2.65 -0.01 -8.91
C ILE A 85 3.30 0.11 -7.53
N GLY A 86 4.43 0.80 -7.46
CA GLY A 86 5.16 1.07 -6.22
C GLY A 86 5.08 2.54 -5.82
N ILE A 87 5.01 2.80 -4.52
CA ILE A 87 5.05 4.15 -3.93
C ILE A 87 6.41 4.37 -3.27
N THR A 88 7.14 5.42 -3.66
CA THR A 88 8.54 5.62 -3.23
C THR A 88 8.72 5.76 -1.72
N SER A 89 7.74 6.32 -1.02
CA SER A 89 7.78 6.54 0.42
C SER A 89 7.08 5.45 1.25
N ASP A 90 6.60 4.38 0.61
CA ASP A 90 5.94 3.27 1.30
C ASP A 90 6.98 2.43 2.07
N VAL A 91 6.85 2.42 3.39
CA VAL A 91 7.72 1.61 4.27
C VAL A 91 7.12 0.25 4.63
N LEU A 92 5.83 0.03 4.34
CA LEU A 92 5.18 -1.27 4.54
C LEU A 92 5.50 -2.21 3.38
N TYR A 93 5.45 -1.68 2.16
CA TYR A 93 5.77 -2.38 0.93
C TYR A 93 6.83 -1.59 0.17
N PRO A 94 8.11 -1.66 0.58
CA PRO A 94 9.19 -0.90 -0.04
C PRO A 94 9.39 -1.30 -1.51
N ILE A 95 9.91 -0.37 -2.30
CA ILE A 95 10.09 -0.55 -3.75
C ILE A 95 10.79 -1.85 -4.13
N THR A 96 11.72 -2.32 -3.30
CA THR A 96 12.42 -3.59 -3.52
C THR A 96 11.50 -4.80 -3.63
N GLU A 97 10.36 -4.79 -2.94
CA GLU A 97 9.35 -5.85 -3.05
C GLU A 97 8.63 -5.79 -4.41
N GLN A 98 8.33 -4.59 -4.90
CA GLN A 98 7.72 -4.41 -6.22
C GLN A 98 8.69 -4.72 -7.35
N GLU A 99 9.97 -4.39 -7.19
CA GLU A 99 11.03 -4.79 -8.11
C GLU A 99 11.16 -6.32 -8.19
N PHE A 100 11.11 -6.99 -7.04
CA PHE A 100 11.12 -8.45 -6.98
C PHE A 100 9.92 -9.05 -7.73
N LEU A 101 8.71 -8.51 -7.55
CA LEU A 101 7.53 -8.94 -8.28
C LEU A 101 7.72 -8.76 -9.79
N GLN A 102 8.17 -7.58 -10.23
CA GLN A 102 8.39 -7.26 -11.63
C GLN A 102 9.43 -8.16 -12.28
N GLN A 103 10.52 -8.46 -11.57
CA GLN A 103 11.61 -9.32 -12.09
C GLN A 103 11.20 -10.80 -12.16
N THR A 104 10.24 -11.21 -11.34
CA THR A 104 9.88 -12.62 -11.17
C THR A 104 8.66 -13.03 -12.00
N ILE A 105 7.68 -12.15 -12.15
CA ILE A 105 6.47 -12.40 -12.95
C ILE A 105 6.82 -12.21 -14.44
N PRO A 106 6.55 -13.19 -15.32
CA PRO A 106 7.02 -13.18 -16.71
C PRO A 106 6.61 -11.98 -17.57
N ASP A 107 5.38 -11.49 -17.42
CA ASP A 107 4.86 -10.33 -18.17
C ASP A 107 4.44 -9.22 -17.22
N ALA A 108 5.39 -8.77 -16.39
CA ALA A 108 5.16 -7.70 -15.43
C ALA A 108 5.85 -6.40 -15.85
N GLN A 109 5.15 -5.28 -15.65
CA GLN A 109 5.67 -3.92 -15.77
C GLN A 109 5.62 -3.24 -14.40
N LEU A 110 6.66 -2.48 -14.05
CA LEU A 110 6.72 -1.69 -12.83
C LEU A 110 6.59 -0.22 -13.15
N ILE A 111 5.68 0.46 -12.46
CA ILE A 111 5.59 1.92 -12.42
C ILE A 111 5.80 2.39 -10.99
N THR A 112 6.71 3.33 -10.81
CA THR A 112 7.01 3.92 -9.51
C THR A 112 6.42 5.32 -9.41
N ILE A 113 5.61 5.55 -8.39
CA ILE A 113 4.96 6.84 -8.13
C ILE A 113 5.66 7.52 -6.95
N THR A 114 6.17 8.73 -7.20
CA THR A 114 6.70 9.59 -6.14
C THR A 114 5.56 10.19 -5.36
N SER A 115 5.53 9.94 -4.05
CA SER A 115 4.53 10.44 -3.11
C SER A 115 5.18 10.70 -1.74
N GLU A 116 4.61 11.64 -1.00
CA GLU A 116 4.98 11.93 0.39
C GLU A 116 4.01 11.32 1.42
N PHE A 117 3.10 10.47 0.96
CA PHE A 117 2.01 9.95 1.80
C PHE A 117 2.26 8.52 2.30
N GLY A 118 3.44 7.94 2.05
CA GLY A 118 3.74 6.56 2.44
C GLY A 118 2.78 5.57 1.79
N HIS A 119 2.37 4.57 2.54
CA HIS A 119 1.41 3.57 2.06
C HIS A 119 0.08 4.18 1.60
N ASP A 120 -0.39 5.24 2.27
CA ASP A 120 -1.62 5.95 1.86
C ASP A 120 -1.51 6.59 0.47
N GLY A 121 -0.30 6.69 -0.12
CA GLY A 121 -0.08 7.21 -1.46
C GLY A 121 -0.93 6.51 -2.54
N PHE A 122 -1.23 5.22 -2.39
CA PHE A 122 -2.08 4.52 -3.36
C PHE A 122 -3.54 5.01 -3.35
N LEU A 123 -3.98 5.67 -2.29
CA LEU A 123 -5.31 6.29 -2.19
C LEU A 123 -5.30 7.76 -2.61
N LEU A 124 -4.18 8.46 -2.39
CA LEU A 124 -4.11 9.92 -2.53
C LEU A 124 -3.57 10.34 -3.91
N GLU A 125 -2.71 9.54 -4.53
CA GLU A 125 -2.13 9.79 -5.86
C GLU A 125 -2.99 9.21 -7.00
N TYR A 126 -4.30 9.29 -6.86
CA TYR A 126 -5.25 8.63 -7.76
C TYR A 126 -5.12 9.07 -9.23
N GLU A 127 -4.75 10.33 -9.51
CA GLU A 127 -4.56 10.83 -10.87
C GLU A 127 -3.36 10.17 -11.57
N LYS A 128 -2.25 9.99 -10.83
CA LYS A 128 -1.06 9.29 -11.34
C LYS A 128 -1.35 7.81 -11.58
N ILE A 129 -2.09 7.19 -10.66
CA ILE A 129 -2.49 5.78 -10.77
C ILE A 129 -3.46 5.59 -11.93
N GLU A 130 -4.45 6.49 -12.10
CA GLU A 130 -5.38 6.45 -13.22
C GLU A 130 -4.65 6.54 -14.56
N THR A 131 -3.68 7.44 -14.68
CA THR A 131 -2.85 7.60 -15.87
C THR A 131 -2.09 6.31 -16.19
N ALA A 132 -1.40 5.74 -15.19
CA ALA A 132 -0.67 4.49 -15.33
C ALA A 132 -1.57 3.32 -15.77
N LEU A 133 -2.77 3.22 -15.20
CA LEU A 133 -3.76 2.20 -15.56
C LEU A 133 -4.29 2.39 -17.00
N LYS A 134 -4.60 3.62 -17.40
CA LYS A 134 -5.05 3.92 -18.76
C LYS A 134 -3.99 3.55 -19.80
N GLU A 135 -2.74 3.89 -19.56
CA GLU A 135 -1.63 3.54 -20.45
C GLU A 135 -1.46 2.02 -20.56
N PHE A 136 -1.46 1.33 -19.45
CA PHE A 136 -1.33 -0.12 -19.42
C PHE A 136 -2.47 -0.83 -20.18
N ILE A 137 -3.71 -0.38 -19.98
CA ILE A 137 -4.89 -0.95 -20.65
C ILE A 137 -4.86 -0.65 -22.15
N ASN A 138 -4.48 0.56 -22.56
CA ASN A 138 -4.44 0.96 -23.97
C ASN A 138 -3.32 0.20 -24.72
N ASN A 139 -2.16 0.01 -24.12
CA ASN A 139 -1.09 -0.81 -24.68
C ASN A 139 -1.53 -2.27 -24.90
N LYS A 140 -2.40 -2.80 -24.05
CA LYS A 140 -3.01 -4.13 -24.23
C LYS A 140 -3.93 -4.17 -25.45
N LYS A 141 -4.73 -3.13 -25.71
CA LYS A 141 -5.59 -3.03 -26.89
C LYS A 141 -4.78 -2.97 -28.19
N SER A 142 -3.69 -2.22 -28.21
CA SER A 142 -2.82 -2.08 -29.37
C SER A 142 -2.11 -3.40 -29.76
N SER A 143 -1.71 -4.21 -28.79
CA SER A 143 -1.11 -5.53 -29.05
C SER A 143 -2.14 -6.54 -29.60
N HIS A 144 -3.39 -6.47 -29.20
CA HIS A 144 -4.47 -7.32 -29.74
C HIS A 144 -4.87 -6.95 -31.17
N LEU A 145 -4.86 -5.65 -31.51
CA LEU A 145 -5.15 -5.17 -32.86
C LEU A 145 -4.08 -5.57 -33.90
N LYS A 146 -2.81 -5.71 -33.46
CA LYS A 146 -1.73 -6.19 -34.36
C LYS A 146 -1.83 -7.67 -34.70
N ILE A 147 -2.49 -8.49 -33.90
CA ILE A 147 -2.67 -9.92 -34.13
C ILE A 147 -3.86 -10.20 -35.07
N VAL A 148 -4.85 -9.28 -35.16
CA VAL A 148 -6.05 -9.45 -35.99
C VAL A 148 -5.85 -8.99 -37.44
N ASN A 149 -4.76 -8.29 -37.74
CA ASN A 149 -4.45 -7.78 -39.10
C ASN A 149 -3.32 -8.56 -39.79
N GLN A 150 -3.02 -9.79 -39.41
CA GLN A 150 -2.20 -10.78 -40.13
C GLN A 150 -3.07 -11.98 -40.50
#